data_ab2f64fff00993884d3ea813fd0e8e3e
#
_entry.id   ab2f64fff00993884d3ea813fd0e8e3e
#
_cell.length_a   1.000
_cell.length_b   1.000
_cell.length_c   1.000
_cell.angle_alpha   90.00
_cell.angle_beta   90.00
_cell.angle_gamma   90.00
#
_symmetry.space_group_name_H-M   'P 1'
#
loop_
_entity.id
_entity.type
_entity.pdbx_description
1 polymer ?
#
loop_
_entity_poly.entity_id
_entity_poly.type
_entity_poly.pdbx_seq_one_letter_code
_entity_poly.pdbx_strand_id
1 'polypeptide(L)'
;MAYWLIKSNPRCFNIGDLQGAGTEMWDGVRNYRARNFMRDDMKVDDKAFFYHSSAKPSGVAGIVTISKAGYPDPTQFHPEHRHYDPKATEDEPRWYMVDVTFEQAFTDILPLAQLKFLPALEDSLLLRKGCEQLTILPLAPKHWNTIMDMAEELNLLPNSPSAI
;
A
#
# COMPACT_ATOMS: atom_id res chain seq x y z
N MET A 1 -8.18 -6.20 13.34
CA MET A 1 -7.44 -6.11 12.08
C MET A 1 -7.82 -4.83 11.36
N ALA A 2 -6.85 -4.05 10.95
CA ALA A 2 -7.08 -2.84 10.19
C ALA A 2 -6.78 -3.06 8.71
N TYR A 3 -7.30 -2.17 7.88
CA TYR A 3 -7.12 -2.20 6.44
C TYR A 3 -6.43 -0.94 5.96
N TRP A 4 -5.57 -1.12 4.96
CA TRP A 4 -4.73 -0.05 4.43
C TRP A 4 -4.68 -0.10 2.91
N LEU A 5 -4.17 0.96 2.32
CA LEU A 5 -3.80 1.00 0.92
C LEU A 5 -2.40 1.60 0.83
N ILE A 6 -1.51 0.93 0.13
CA ILE A 6 -0.13 1.39 -0.07
C ILE A 6 0.11 1.62 -1.55
N LYS A 7 0.71 2.75 -1.89
CA LYS A 7 0.93 3.15 -3.27
C LYS A 7 2.38 2.92 -3.67
N SER A 8 2.58 2.35 -4.84
CA SER A 8 3.89 2.15 -5.43
C SER A 8 3.86 2.55 -6.90
N ASN A 9 4.92 3.22 -7.36
CA ASN A 9 5.08 3.46 -8.78
C ASN A 9 5.54 2.14 -9.42
N PRO A 10 4.76 1.55 -10.35
CA PRO A 10 5.10 0.24 -10.90
C PRO A 10 6.36 0.22 -11.75
N ARG A 11 6.85 1.37 -12.16
CA ARG A 11 8.14 1.45 -12.87
C ARG A 11 9.30 1.17 -11.91
N CYS A 12 9.10 1.44 -10.61
CA CYS A 12 10.11 1.21 -9.59
C CYS A 12 9.90 -0.14 -8.91
N PHE A 13 8.65 -0.45 -8.56
CA PHE A 13 8.32 -1.70 -7.87
C PHE A 13 6.84 -2.02 -8.08
N ASN A 14 6.56 -3.08 -8.81
CA ASN A 14 5.19 -3.50 -9.11
C ASN A 14 4.78 -4.75 -8.32
N ILE A 15 3.50 -5.14 -8.44
CA ILE A 15 2.99 -6.31 -7.71
C ILE A 15 3.71 -7.59 -8.12
N GLY A 16 4.14 -7.70 -9.39
CA GLY A 16 4.90 -8.85 -9.85
C GLY A 16 6.28 -8.93 -9.21
N ASP A 17 6.92 -7.77 -9.00
CA ASP A 17 8.20 -7.70 -8.29
C ASP A 17 8.04 -8.18 -6.85
N LEU A 18 6.96 -7.76 -6.19
CA LEU A 18 6.68 -8.21 -4.83
C LEU A 18 6.36 -9.71 -4.78
N GLN A 19 5.62 -10.21 -5.76
CA GLN A 19 5.33 -11.64 -5.86
C GLN A 19 6.61 -12.44 -5.95
N GLY A 20 7.57 -11.98 -6.74
CA GLY A 20 8.88 -12.64 -6.87
C GLY A 20 9.72 -12.55 -5.61
N ALA A 21 9.66 -11.43 -4.90
CA ALA A 21 10.40 -11.22 -3.66
C ALA A 21 9.78 -11.94 -2.46
N GLY A 22 8.48 -12.08 -2.45
CA GLY A 22 7.71 -12.63 -1.34
C GLY A 22 7.45 -11.63 -0.24
N THR A 23 8.48 -11.05 0.33
CA THR A 23 8.41 -10.04 1.38
C THR A 23 9.34 -8.89 1.02
N GLU A 24 8.92 -7.67 1.34
CA GLU A 24 9.69 -6.46 1.05
C GLU A 24 9.63 -5.50 2.22
N MET A 25 10.77 -4.90 2.53
CA MET A 25 10.82 -3.77 3.47
C MET A 25 10.25 -2.55 2.75
N TRP A 26 9.27 -1.89 3.36
CA TRP A 26 8.64 -0.72 2.74
C TRP A 26 9.37 0.55 3.14
N ASP A 27 10.60 0.68 2.67
CA ASP A 27 11.49 1.78 3.00
C ASP A 27 11.28 3.01 2.13
N GLY A 28 11.96 4.08 2.48
CA GLY A 28 12.02 5.28 1.63
C GLY A 28 10.82 6.20 1.72
N VAL A 29 9.86 5.94 2.59
CA VAL A 29 8.71 6.84 2.76
C VAL A 29 9.15 8.08 3.54
N ARG A 30 8.98 9.25 2.93
CA ARG A 30 9.44 10.53 3.49
C ARG A 30 8.29 11.53 3.60
N ASN A 31 7.14 11.05 4.05
CA ASN A 31 5.96 11.84 4.37
C ASN A 31 5.62 11.56 5.83
N TYR A 32 5.50 12.58 6.65
CA TYR A 32 5.29 12.40 8.09
C TYR A 32 3.98 11.72 8.43
N ARG A 33 2.92 11.99 7.69
CA ARG A 33 1.62 11.36 7.94
C ARG A 33 1.68 9.86 7.64
N ALA A 34 2.28 9.49 6.51
CA ALA A 34 2.46 8.08 6.15
C ALA A 34 3.38 7.39 7.16
N ARG A 35 4.46 8.06 7.57
CA ARG A 35 5.34 7.54 8.61
C ARG A 35 4.60 7.25 9.90
N ASN A 36 3.72 8.17 10.31
CA ASN A 36 2.97 7.99 11.55
C ASN A 36 2.05 6.76 11.47
N PHE A 37 1.43 6.52 10.33
CA PHE A 37 0.65 5.29 10.15
C PHE A 37 1.51 4.04 10.33
N MET A 38 2.68 4.02 9.71
CA MET A 38 3.58 2.86 9.81
C MET A 38 4.14 2.67 11.22
N ARG A 39 4.51 3.77 11.86
CA ARG A 39 5.10 3.72 13.20
C ARG A 39 4.10 3.34 14.27
N ASP A 40 2.89 3.94 14.22
CA ASP A 40 1.97 3.93 15.34
C ASP A 40 0.75 3.03 15.15
N ASP A 41 0.27 2.87 13.92
CA ASP A 41 -1.05 2.29 13.68
C ASP A 41 -1.05 0.95 12.96
N MET A 42 -0.15 0.75 12.01
CA MET A 42 -0.10 -0.50 11.25
C MET A 42 0.44 -1.63 12.12
N LYS A 43 -0.24 -2.77 12.08
CA LYS A 43 0.09 -3.93 12.91
C LYS A 43 0.28 -5.18 12.06
N VAL A 44 1.04 -6.12 12.61
CA VAL A 44 1.18 -7.44 11.98
C VAL A 44 -0.19 -8.05 11.76
N ASP A 45 -0.36 -8.66 10.60
CA ASP A 45 -1.59 -9.27 10.09
C ASP A 45 -2.64 -8.30 9.55
N ASP A 46 -2.41 -7.00 9.63
CA ASP A 46 -3.22 -6.03 8.89
C ASP A 46 -3.10 -6.32 7.39
N LYS A 47 -4.18 -6.06 6.65
CA LYS A 47 -4.22 -6.23 5.20
C LYS A 47 -4.09 -4.88 4.50
N ALA A 48 -3.47 -4.88 3.34
CA ALA A 48 -3.37 -3.68 2.53
C ALA A 48 -3.60 -4.01 1.06
N PHE A 49 -4.26 -3.09 0.35
CA PHE A 49 -4.23 -3.13 -1.10
C PHE A 49 -2.91 -2.55 -1.59
N PHE A 50 -2.31 -3.25 -2.55
CA PHE A 50 -1.14 -2.76 -3.27
C PHE A 50 -1.65 -1.98 -4.48
N TYR A 51 -1.36 -0.68 -4.51
CA TYR A 51 -1.90 0.23 -5.50
C TYR A 51 -0.78 0.74 -6.42
N HIS A 52 -0.97 0.58 -7.72
CA HIS A 52 -0.06 1.15 -8.71
C HIS A 52 -0.42 2.62 -8.94
N SER A 53 0.45 3.51 -8.52
CA SER A 53 0.30 4.96 -8.72
C SER A 53 1.14 5.43 -9.90
N SER A 54 0.82 6.61 -10.42
CA SER A 54 1.57 7.21 -11.55
C SER A 54 1.65 6.26 -12.75
N ALA A 55 0.57 5.58 -13.02
CA ALA A 55 0.47 4.59 -14.10
C ALA A 55 -0.80 4.81 -14.92
N LYS A 56 -0.88 4.14 -16.04
CA LYS A 56 -2.05 4.15 -16.91
C LYS A 56 -2.46 2.71 -17.21
N PRO A 57 -3.49 2.19 -16.52
CA PRO A 57 -4.28 2.87 -15.48
C PRO A 57 -3.61 2.81 -14.11
N SER A 58 -3.86 3.81 -13.28
CA SER A 58 -3.57 3.70 -11.86
C SER A 58 -4.69 2.91 -11.19
N GLY A 59 -4.38 2.11 -10.19
CA GLY A 59 -5.39 1.34 -9.51
C GLY A 59 -4.83 0.24 -8.64
N VAL A 60 -5.73 -0.58 -8.12
CA VAL A 60 -5.38 -1.67 -7.21
C VAL A 60 -4.85 -2.86 -8.00
N ALA A 61 -3.68 -3.35 -7.62
CA ALA A 61 -2.99 -4.43 -8.31
C ALA A 61 -3.02 -5.75 -7.55
N GLY A 62 -3.24 -5.71 -6.24
CA GLY A 62 -3.24 -6.91 -5.43
C GLY A 62 -3.40 -6.64 -3.95
N ILE A 63 -3.11 -7.65 -3.16
CA ILE A 63 -3.25 -7.62 -1.70
C ILE A 63 -1.95 -8.06 -1.06
N VAL A 64 -1.58 -7.39 0.02
CA VAL A 64 -0.43 -7.73 0.85
C VAL A 64 -0.85 -7.83 2.31
N THR A 65 -0.02 -8.47 3.11
CA THR A 65 -0.20 -8.54 4.57
C THR A 65 0.98 -7.82 5.22
N ILE A 66 0.72 -7.06 6.28
CA ILE A 66 1.79 -6.47 7.07
C ILE A 66 2.44 -7.59 7.88
N SER A 67 3.70 -7.87 7.63
CA SER A 67 4.40 -9.00 8.26
C SER A 67 5.38 -8.58 9.36
N LYS A 68 5.72 -7.29 9.41
CA LYS A 68 6.53 -6.73 10.50
C LYS A 68 6.04 -5.32 10.79
N ALA A 69 5.77 -5.05 12.06
CA ALA A 69 5.25 -3.75 12.49
C ALA A 69 6.35 -2.68 12.50
N GLY A 70 5.95 -1.42 12.62
CA GLY A 70 6.83 -0.27 12.45
C GLY A 70 8.16 -0.33 13.18
N TYR A 71 9.22 -0.14 12.43
CA TYR A 71 10.59 -0.08 12.95
C TYR A 71 11.40 0.92 12.12
N PRO A 72 12.54 1.40 12.65
CA PRO A 72 13.30 2.43 11.92
C PRO A 72 13.75 1.99 10.55
N ASP A 73 13.56 2.87 9.57
CA ASP A 73 14.03 2.67 8.20
C ASP A 73 15.55 2.88 8.17
N PRO A 74 16.36 1.85 7.88
CA PRO A 74 17.81 1.98 7.93
C PRO A 74 18.40 2.88 6.86
N THR A 75 17.67 3.11 5.75
CA THR A 75 18.19 3.92 4.66
C THR A 75 18.40 5.39 5.04
N GLN A 76 17.72 5.85 6.10
CA GLN A 76 17.85 7.22 6.58
C GLN A 76 19.25 7.50 7.18
N PHE A 77 19.97 6.45 7.57
CA PHE A 77 21.27 6.58 8.24
C PHE A 77 22.47 6.46 7.30
N HIS A 78 22.24 6.10 6.04
CA HIS A 78 23.33 5.84 5.08
C HIS A 78 23.56 7.06 4.20
N PRO A 79 24.67 7.79 4.39
CA PRO A 79 24.91 9.03 3.64
C PRO A 79 24.90 8.90 2.12
N GLU A 80 25.19 7.71 1.61
CA GLU A 80 25.21 7.48 0.17
C GLU A 80 23.86 7.08 -0.41
N HIS A 81 22.88 6.81 0.45
CA HIS A 81 21.56 6.38 0.00
C HIS A 81 20.71 7.60 -0.38
N ARG A 82 19.91 7.47 -1.45
CA ARG A 82 19.05 8.57 -1.91
C ARG A 82 18.02 9.00 -0.86
N HIS A 83 17.71 8.15 0.11
CA HIS A 83 16.76 8.45 1.18
C HIS A 83 17.43 8.88 2.48
N TYR A 84 18.72 9.18 2.43
CA TYR A 84 19.46 9.64 3.59
C TYR A 84 18.84 10.92 4.17
N ASP A 85 18.73 10.95 5.48
CA ASP A 85 18.29 12.14 6.21
C ASP A 85 19.39 12.54 7.22
N PRO A 86 20.13 13.62 6.98
CA PRO A 86 21.22 14.01 7.87
C PRO A 86 20.74 14.42 9.27
N LYS A 87 19.45 14.69 9.43
CA LYS A 87 18.90 15.07 10.73
C LYS A 87 18.48 13.86 11.56
N ALA A 88 18.46 12.66 10.97
CA ALA A 88 18.10 11.44 11.67
C ALA A 88 19.35 10.79 12.25
N THR A 89 19.24 10.24 13.47
CA THR A 89 20.30 9.48 14.11
C THR A 89 19.73 8.15 14.59
N GLU A 90 20.60 7.18 14.84
CA GLU A 90 20.15 5.88 15.33
C GLU A 90 19.44 6.00 16.69
N ASP A 91 19.83 6.99 17.50
CA ASP A 91 19.19 7.24 18.80
C ASP A 91 17.85 7.98 18.64
N GLU A 92 17.71 8.76 17.58
CA GLU A 92 16.48 9.53 17.30
C GLU A 92 16.10 9.38 15.83
N PRO A 93 15.59 8.21 15.44
CA PRO A 93 15.17 8.00 14.05
C PRO A 93 13.93 8.82 13.73
N ARG A 94 13.86 9.30 12.50
CA ARG A 94 12.72 10.06 12.01
C ARG A 94 11.78 9.23 11.16
N TRP A 95 12.35 8.27 10.44
CA TRP A 95 11.61 7.52 9.42
C TRP A 95 11.48 6.08 9.83
N TYR A 96 10.28 5.57 9.64
CA TYR A 96 9.91 4.21 10.02
C TYR A 96 9.36 3.48 8.81
N MET A 97 9.36 2.18 8.87
CA MET A 97 8.83 1.34 7.81
C MET A 97 8.15 0.11 8.40
N VAL A 98 7.45 -0.61 7.56
CA VAL A 98 6.89 -1.93 7.88
C VAL A 98 7.41 -2.90 6.83
N ASP A 99 7.27 -4.20 7.08
CA ASP A 99 7.46 -5.20 6.04
C ASP A 99 6.10 -5.62 5.52
N VAL A 100 6.02 -5.83 4.22
CA VAL A 100 4.82 -6.33 3.57
C VAL A 100 5.13 -7.67 2.91
N THR A 101 4.20 -8.60 3.01
CA THR A 101 4.33 -9.92 2.39
C THR A 101 3.23 -10.06 1.34
N PHE A 102 3.63 -10.54 0.16
CA PHE A 102 2.70 -10.80 -0.93
C PHE A 102 1.62 -11.77 -0.51
N GLU A 103 0.37 -11.46 -0.82
CA GLU A 103 -0.73 -12.37 -0.58
C GLU A 103 -1.39 -12.79 -1.89
N GLN A 104 -1.74 -11.82 -2.75
CA GLN A 104 -2.46 -12.12 -3.97
C GLN A 104 -2.28 -11.01 -4.99
N ALA A 105 -2.02 -11.35 -6.24
CA ALA A 105 -2.06 -10.39 -7.34
C ALA A 105 -3.43 -10.49 -8.02
N PHE A 106 -4.00 -9.34 -8.38
CA PHE A 106 -5.19 -9.35 -9.24
C PHE A 106 -4.78 -9.74 -10.66
N THR A 107 -5.71 -10.29 -11.42
CA THR A 107 -5.44 -10.69 -12.81
C THR A 107 -5.24 -9.50 -13.73
N ASP A 108 -5.74 -8.33 -13.33
CA ASP A 108 -5.51 -7.07 -13.99
C ASP A 108 -5.71 -5.95 -12.96
N ILE A 109 -5.32 -4.73 -13.31
CA ILE A 109 -5.49 -3.58 -12.43
C ILE A 109 -6.97 -3.26 -12.27
N LEU A 110 -7.40 -3.02 -11.03
CA LEU A 110 -8.71 -2.44 -10.76
C LEU A 110 -8.55 -0.93 -10.82
N PRO A 111 -8.98 -0.28 -11.91
CA PRO A 111 -8.65 1.13 -12.13
C PRO A 111 -9.31 2.07 -11.13
N LEU A 112 -8.60 3.12 -10.75
CA LEU A 112 -9.17 4.19 -9.92
C LEU A 112 -10.44 4.74 -10.57
N ALA A 113 -10.49 4.80 -11.91
CA ALA A 113 -11.67 5.27 -12.64
C ALA A 113 -12.93 4.47 -12.32
N GLN A 114 -12.79 3.18 -12.00
CA GLN A 114 -13.91 2.34 -11.57
C GLN A 114 -14.33 2.62 -10.14
N LEU A 115 -13.42 3.11 -9.32
CA LEU A 115 -13.67 3.32 -7.89
C LEU A 115 -14.24 4.71 -7.60
N LYS A 116 -13.92 5.69 -8.44
CA LYS A 116 -14.29 7.10 -8.22
C LYS A 116 -15.77 7.35 -8.03
N PHE A 117 -16.59 6.55 -8.65
CA PHE A 117 -18.03 6.78 -8.65
C PHE A 117 -18.80 5.88 -7.70
N LEU A 118 -18.11 5.11 -6.87
CA LEU A 118 -18.76 4.24 -5.89
C LEU A 118 -19.11 5.05 -4.64
N PRO A 119 -20.41 5.23 -4.33
CA PRO A 119 -20.82 6.06 -3.19
C PRO A 119 -20.18 5.62 -1.86
N ALA A 120 -19.98 4.32 -1.68
CA ALA A 120 -19.38 3.80 -0.45
C ALA A 120 -17.95 4.26 -0.23
N LEU A 121 -17.25 4.74 -1.27
CA LEU A 121 -15.87 5.21 -1.19
C LEU A 121 -15.75 6.72 -1.14
N GLU A 122 -16.84 7.47 -1.18
CA GLU A 122 -16.77 8.93 -1.27
C GLU A 122 -16.07 9.59 -0.08
N ASP A 123 -16.11 8.97 1.09
CA ASP A 123 -15.44 9.47 2.30
C ASP A 123 -14.05 8.86 2.51
N SER A 124 -13.56 8.05 1.58
CA SER A 124 -12.21 7.49 1.67
C SER A 124 -11.13 8.53 1.37
N LEU A 125 -10.03 8.48 2.08
CA LEU A 125 -8.87 9.33 1.78
C LEU A 125 -8.33 9.10 0.38
N LEU A 126 -8.56 7.93 -0.21
CA LEU A 126 -8.15 7.64 -1.58
C LEU A 126 -8.75 8.63 -2.58
N LEU A 127 -10.01 9.02 -2.36
CA LEU A 127 -10.72 9.92 -3.25
C LEU A 127 -10.74 11.37 -2.75
N ARG A 128 -10.22 11.62 -1.56
CA ARG A 128 -10.26 12.96 -0.97
C ARG A 128 -9.33 13.90 -1.71
N LYS A 129 -9.88 15.04 -2.16
CA LYS A 129 -9.10 16.08 -2.80
C LYS A 129 -8.03 16.59 -1.83
N GLY A 130 -6.80 16.73 -2.31
CA GLY A 130 -5.68 17.16 -1.50
C GLY A 130 -4.91 16.03 -0.82
N CYS A 131 -5.39 14.79 -0.92
CA CYS A 131 -4.71 13.63 -0.34
C CYS A 131 -4.00 12.76 -1.39
N GLU A 132 -3.85 13.24 -2.62
CA GLU A 132 -3.25 12.48 -3.70
C GLU A 132 -1.80 12.12 -3.45
N GLN A 133 -1.09 12.94 -2.68
CA GLN A 133 0.31 12.72 -2.35
C GLN A 133 0.51 11.69 -1.23
N LEU A 134 -0.55 11.32 -0.55
CA LEU A 134 -0.44 10.37 0.55
C LEU A 134 -0.28 8.96 -0.01
N THR A 135 0.84 8.32 0.31
CA THR A 135 1.18 7.00 -0.24
C THR A 135 0.75 5.84 0.64
N ILE A 136 0.40 6.11 1.88
CA ILE A 136 -0.15 5.11 2.80
C ILE A 136 -1.39 5.73 3.42
N LEU A 137 -2.51 5.04 3.32
CA LEU A 137 -3.75 5.55 3.89
C LEU A 137 -4.60 4.42 4.48
N PRO A 138 -5.35 4.75 5.55
CA PRO A 138 -6.25 3.76 6.14
C PRO A 138 -7.51 3.60 5.31
N LEU A 139 -8.09 2.41 5.39
CA LEU A 139 -9.39 2.12 4.79
C LEU A 139 -10.31 1.61 5.89
N ALA A 140 -11.53 2.11 5.92
CA ALA A 140 -12.57 1.54 6.77
C ALA A 140 -12.95 0.15 6.23
N PRO A 141 -13.51 -0.74 7.06
CA PRO A 141 -13.97 -2.04 6.56
C PRO A 141 -14.93 -1.94 5.38
N LYS A 142 -15.81 -0.95 5.36
CA LYS A 142 -16.72 -0.75 4.22
C LYS A 142 -15.97 -0.41 2.94
N HIS A 143 -14.87 0.35 3.02
CA HIS A 143 -14.05 0.68 1.86
C HIS A 143 -13.36 -0.57 1.32
N TRP A 144 -12.78 -1.35 2.22
CA TRP A 144 -12.13 -2.61 1.86
C TRP A 144 -13.10 -3.56 1.15
N ASN A 145 -14.26 -3.76 1.77
CA ASN A 145 -15.26 -4.69 1.23
C ASN A 145 -15.79 -4.22 -0.12
N THR A 146 -16.00 -2.92 -0.27
CA THR A 146 -16.48 -2.36 -1.55
C THR A 146 -15.47 -2.59 -2.68
N ILE A 147 -14.19 -2.40 -2.39
CA ILE A 147 -13.14 -2.62 -3.39
C ILE A 147 -13.03 -4.12 -3.71
N MET A 148 -13.10 -4.98 -2.70
CA MET A 148 -13.08 -6.44 -2.93
C MET A 148 -14.28 -6.90 -3.74
N ASP A 149 -15.46 -6.37 -3.45
CA ASP A 149 -16.67 -6.71 -4.20
C ASP A 149 -16.54 -6.32 -5.66
N MET A 150 -15.97 -5.13 -5.94
CA MET A 150 -15.75 -4.68 -7.30
C MET A 150 -14.72 -5.57 -8.02
N ALA A 151 -13.66 -5.95 -7.33
CA ALA A 151 -12.66 -6.84 -7.91
C ALA A 151 -13.26 -8.20 -8.26
N GLU A 152 -14.12 -8.73 -7.40
CA GLU A 152 -14.82 -9.98 -7.64
C GLU A 152 -15.79 -9.85 -8.81
N GLU A 153 -16.57 -8.77 -8.84
CA GLU A 153 -17.52 -8.50 -9.90
C GLU A 153 -16.87 -8.40 -11.27
N LEU A 154 -15.66 -7.86 -11.33
CA LEU A 154 -14.89 -7.72 -12.57
C LEU A 154 -14.00 -8.93 -12.87
N ASN A 155 -14.11 -10.01 -12.08
CA ASN A 155 -13.30 -11.23 -12.25
C ASN A 155 -11.80 -11.00 -12.16
N LEU A 156 -11.37 -10.13 -11.24
CA LEU A 156 -9.96 -9.82 -11.08
C LEU A 156 -9.26 -10.70 -10.02
N LEU A 157 -10.01 -11.50 -9.28
CA LEU A 157 -9.45 -12.39 -8.27
C LEU A 157 -9.03 -13.72 -8.90
N PRO A 158 -7.74 -14.05 -8.87
CA PRO A 158 -7.22 -15.20 -9.64
C PRO A 158 -7.71 -16.56 -9.18
N ASN A 159 -8.15 -16.66 -7.95
CA ASN A 159 -8.59 -17.94 -7.43
C ASN A 159 -10.06 -18.01 -7.26
N SER A 160 -10.77 -17.37 -8.09
CA SER A 160 -12.14 -17.60 -8.20
C SER A 160 -12.30 -19.04 -8.54
N PRO A 161 -12.67 -19.87 -7.61
CA PRO A 161 -12.71 -21.24 -7.95
C PRO A 161 -13.87 -21.49 -8.77
N SER A 162 -14.01 -21.33 -9.73
CA SER A 162 -14.81 -21.64 -10.33
C SER A 162 -15.09 -22.11 -10.92
N ALA A 163 -15.24 -22.32 -10.99
CA ALA A 163 -15.55 -22.41 -11.85
C ALA A 163 -15.59 -23.34 -12.67
N ILE A 164 -15.75 -24.16 -12.57
CA ILE A 164 -15.95 -25.09 -13.49
C ILE A 164 -17.27 -25.54 -13.55
#